data_ecaf9248207eb5278d5af9ba10a029ec
#
_entry.id   ecaf9248207eb5278d5af9ba10a029ec
#
_cell.length_a   1.000
_cell.length_b   1.000
_cell.length_c   1.000
_cell.angle_alpha   90.00
_cell.angle_beta   90.00
_cell.angle_gamma   90.00
#
_symmetry.space_group_name_H-M   'P 1'
#
loop_
_entity.id
_entity.type
_entity.pdbx_description
1 polymer ?
#
loop_
_entity_poly.entity_id
_entity_poly.type
_entity_poly.pdbx_seq_one_letter_code
_entity_poly.pdbx_strand_id
1 'polypeptide(L)'
;RGDMHRHTDLSWDGNRDGTLCDAYRYALDAAAFEYLGVADHQAGETDYTWWLTQKAVTLLTVPGRFAPLYGYERSLSYPNGHRNIMFAKPGVPVFPIPAAERQGKEGAGKLFEHLRAAGGISMPHTSATGAGTDWRDADPNVEPLAEIYQGYRHSYEHQGAPRSNPKLLTWCRRTRRRRSGHMIRRPRRSCTARAEKPA
;
A
#
# COMPACT_ATOMS: atom_id res chain seq x y z
N ARG A 1 10.51 11.88 10.07
CA ARG A 1 10.09 10.45 10.12
C ARG A 1 8.61 10.33 10.40
N GLY A 2 7.97 9.21 9.99
CA GLY A 2 6.55 8.99 10.19
C GLY A 2 6.12 7.61 9.75
N ASP A 3 4.82 7.40 9.70
CA ASP A 3 4.18 6.16 9.27
C ASP A 3 3.06 6.49 8.26
N MET A 4 2.86 5.64 7.27
CA MET A 4 1.80 5.79 6.27
C MET A 4 0.85 4.58 6.24
N HIS A 5 0.95 3.71 7.22
CA HIS A 5 0.14 2.51 7.30
C HIS A 5 -0.26 2.21 8.75
N ARG A 6 -1.25 2.95 9.23
CA ARG A 6 -1.80 2.77 10.57
C ARG A 6 -3.31 2.63 10.51
N HIS A 7 -3.85 1.60 11.17
CA HIS A 7 -5.29 1.40 11.34
C HIS A 7 -5.76 1.96 12.68
N THR A 8 -7.04 2.27 12.76
CA THR A 8 -7.73 2.72 13.96
C THR A 8 -8.98 1.86 14.22
N ASP A 9 -9.76 2.20 15.25
CA ASP A 9 -11.03 1.53 15.54
C ASP A 9 -12.12 1.72 14.46
N LEU A 10 -11.87 2.57 13.46
CA LEU A 10 -12.74 2.70 12.28
C LEU A 10 -12.57 1.54 11.30
N SER A 11 -11.47 0.81 11.38
CA SER A 11 -11.18 -0.35 10.53
C SER A 11 -11.61 -1.64 11.23
N TRP A 12 -12.20 -2.57 10.51
CA TRP A 12 -12.68 -3.84 11.05
C TRP A 12 -11.58 -4.67 11.74
N ASP A 13 -10.34 -4.46 11.39
CA ASP A 13 -9.17 -5.14 11.97
C ASP A 13 -8.39 -4.27 12.97
N GLY A 14 -8.70 -2.97 13.07
CA GLY A 14 -8.04 -2.00 13.93
C GLY A 14 -8.70 -1.78 15.29
N ASN A 15 -9.66 -2.59 15.70
CA ASN A 15 -10.48 -2.38 16.91
C ASN A 15 -9.71 -2.41 18.25
N ARG A 16 -8.43 -2.73 18.25
CA ARG A 16 -7.53 -2.70 19.42
C ARG A 16 -6.47 -1.61 19.32
N ASP A 17 -6.46 -0.85 18.25
CA ASP A 17 -5.43 0.13 17.96
C ASP A 17 -5.78 1.55 18.43
N GLY A 18 -6.97 1.72 19.01
CA GLY A 18 -7.47 2.99 19.53
C GLY A 18 -8.16 3.85 18.46
N THR A 19 -8.62 5.00 18.91
CA THR A 19 -9.34 5.96 18.06
C THR A 19 -8.40 6.73 17.13
N LEU A 20 -8.96 7.45 16.16
CA LEU A 20 -8.20 8.43 15.36
C LEU A 20 -7.39 9.39 16.22
N CYS A 21 -8.00 9.91 17.30
CA CYS A 21 -7.31 10.83 18.21
C CYS A 21 -6.14 10.15 18.94
N ASP A 22 -6.30 8.90 19.35
CA ASP A 22 -5.23 8.15 20.01
C ASP A 22 -4.05 7.92 19.06
N ALA A 23 -4.32 7.54 17.81
CA ALA A 23 -3.29 7.32 16.79
C ALA A 23 -2.48 8.60 16.53
N TYR A 24 -3.15 9.73 16.28
CA TYR A 24 -2.47 11.00 16.01
C TYR A 24 -1.74 11.56 17.24
N ARG A 25 -2.32 11.45 18.42
CA ARG A 25 -1.65 11.87 19.66
C ARG A 25 -0.43 11.01 19.96
N TYR A 26 -0.53 9.71 19.78
CA TYR A 26 0.63 8.83 19.92
C TYR A 26 1.74 9.22 18.93
N ALA A 27 1.38 9.47 17.68
CA ALA A 27 2.34 9.87 16.66
C ALA A 27 3.06 11.18 17.01
N LEU A 28 2.31 12.18 17.48
CA LEU A 28 2.83 13.50 17.81
C LEU A 28 3.57 13.52 19.14
N ASP A 29 2.95 12.99 20.21
CA ASP A 29 3.39 13.18 21.58
C ASP A 29 4.42 12.12 22.02
N ALA A 30 4.25 10.86 21.58
CA ALA A 30 5.08 9.74 22.02
C ALA A 30 6.12 9.33 20.98
N ALA A 31 5.71 9.13 19.73
CA ALA A 31 6.61 8.69 18.66
C ALA A 31 7.43 9.84 18.03
N ALA A 32 7.06 11.08 18.31
CA ALA A 32 7.67 12.28 17.72
C ALA A 32 7.75 12.20 16.18
N PHE A 33 6.67 11.75 15.55
CA PHE A 33 6.56 11.72 14.11
C PHE A 33 6.39 13.10 13.52
N GLU A 34 6.79 13.27 12.28
CA GLU A 34 6.59 14.48 11.47
C GLU A 34 5.35 14.35 10.58
N TYR A 35 4.92 13.11 10.32
CA TYR A 35 3.70 12.81 9.57
C TYR A 35 3.11 11.47 10.02
N LEU A 36 1.80 11.32 9.80
CA LEU A 36 1.07 10.05 9.94
C LEU A 36 -0.01 9.97 8.85
N GLY A 37 -0.07 8.85 8.15
CA GLY A 37 -1.18 8.46 7.28
C GLY A 37 -1.99 7.36 7.97
N VAL A 38 -3.21 7.65 8.40
CA VAL A 38 -4.15 6.61 8.79
C VAL A 38 -4.66 5.93 7.53
N ALA A 39 -4.71 4.60 7.54
CA ALA A 39 -5.02 3.77 6.40
C ALA A 39 -6.12 2.75 6.73
N ASP A 40 -7.20 3.20 7.36
CA ASP A 40 -8.35 2.33 7.64
C ASP A 40 -8.95 1.77 6.35
N HIS A 41 -9.32 0.50 6.36
CA HIS A 41 -9.89 -0.19 5.19
C HIS A 41 -11.09 0.59 4.64
N GLN A 42 -11.03 0.96 3.34
CA GLN A 42 -12.01 1.79 2.66
C GLN A 42 -12.47 3.00 3.50
N ALA A 43 -11.54 3.62 4.24
CA ALA A 43 -11.81 4.73 5.15
C ALA A 43 -12.89 4.43 6.21
N GLY A 44 -12.96 3.19 6.70
CA GLY A 44 -13.99 2.74 7.64
C GLY A 44 -15.35 2.49 6.97
N GLU A 45 -15.38 2.30 5.65
CA GLU A 45 -16.50 1.85 4.82
C GLU A 45 -17.69 2.81 4.68
N THR A 46 -17.65 4.01 5.26
CA THR A 46 -18.72 5.00 5.15
C THR A 46 -18.20 6.41 4.83
N ASP A 47 -19.07 7.24 4.21
CA ASP A 47 -18.74 8.65 3.99
C ASP A 47 -18.54 9.42 5.30
N TYR A 48 -19.24 9.01 6.36
CA TYR A 48 -19.10 9.62 7.68
C TYR A 48 -17.73 9.34 8.31
N THR A 49 -17.25 8.09 8.25
CA THR A 49 -15.94 7.73 8.77
C THR A 49 -14.82 8.40 7.98
N TRP A 50 -14.97 8.49 6.66
CA TRP A 50 -14.05 9.26 5.83
C TRP A 50 -14.04 10.75 6.17
N TRP A 51 -15.21 11.32 6.39
CA TRP A 51 -15.31 12.71 6.86
C TRP A 51 -14.63 12.90 8.23
N LEU A 52 -14.82 11.98 9.18
CA LEU A 52 -14.12 12.01 10.48
C LEU A 52 -12.61 12.00 10.33
N THR A 53 -12.08 11.13 9.49
CA THR A 53 -10.64 11.06 9.17
C THR A 53 -10.14 12.40 8.64
N GLN A 54 -10.84 12.98 7.66
CA GLN A 54 -10.47 14.29 7.11
C GLN A 54 -10.53 15.41 8.16
N LYS A 55 -11.51 15.37 9.05
CA LYS A 55 -11.62 16.32 10.17
C LYS A 55 -10.46 16.19 11.15
N ALA A 56 -10.11 14.95 11.52
CA ALA A 56 -8.99 14.69 12.42
C ALA A 56 -7.66 15.21 11.83
N VAL A 57 -7.40 14.92 10.56
CA VAL A 57 -6.22 15.43 9.83
C VAL A 57 -6.18 16.96 9.89
N THR A 58 -7.29 17.62 9.57
CA THR A 58 -7.36 19.08 9.55
C THR A 58 -7.11 19.67 10.95
N LEU A 59 -7.71 19.10 12.00
CA LEU A 59 -7.62 19.60 13.35
C LEU A 59 -6.25 19.34 14.01
N LEU A 60 -5.59 18.26 13.65
CA LEU A 60 -4.34 17.81 14.26
C LEU A 60 -3.09 18.19 13.46
N THR A 61 -3.26 18.90 12.35
CA THR A 61 -2.14 19.50 11.62
C THR A 61 -1.47 20.58 12.46
N VAL A 62 -0.16 20.44 12.69
CA VAL A 62 0.66 21.44 13.37
C VAL A 62 1.70 21.96 12.40
N PRO A 63 1.51 23.18 11.85
CA PRO A 63 2.42 23.74 10.85
C PRO A 63 3.88 23.70 11.30
N GLY A 64 4.75 23.20 10.42
CA GLY A 64 6.18 23.08 10.69
C GLY A 64 6.58 21.95 11.68
N ARG A 65 5.61 21.22 12.25
CA ARG A 65 5.89 20.18 13.24
C ARG A 65 5.28 18.83 12.88
N PHE A 66 4.03 18.80 12.45
CA PHE A 66 3.31 17.55 12.16
C PHE A 66 2.33 17.74 11.01
N ALA A 67 2.48 16.92 9.99
CA ALA A 67 1.66 16.93 8.77
C ALA A 67 0.95 15.57 8.60
N PRO A 68 -0.21 15.36 9.23
CA PRO A 68 -1.00 14.17 8.99
C PRO A 68 -1.52 14.16 7.54
N LEU A 69 -1.70 12.98 6.96
CA LEU A 69 -2.13 12.77 5.59
C LEU A 69 -3.58 12.31 5.54
N TYR A 70 -4.30 12.71 4.50
CA TYR A 70 -5.66 12.23 4.22
C TYR A 70 -5.55 10.87 3.55
N GLY A 71 -5.68 9.79 4.31
CA GLY A 71 -5.39 8.45 3.85
C GLY A 71 -6.47 7.42 4.14
N TYR A 72 -6.49 6.39 3.33
CA TYR A 72 -7.27 5.16 3.54
C TYR A 72 -6.59 3.98 2.86
N GLU A 73 -6.88 2.76 3.30
CA GLU A 73 -6.46 1.56 2.60
C GLU A 73 -7.51 1.10 1.59
N ARG A 74 -7.07 0.86 0.37
CA ARG A 74 -7.85 0.20 -0.67
C ARG A 74 -7.48 -1.28 -0.70
N SER A 75 -8.35 -2.12 -0.14
CA SER A 75 -8.07 -3.53 0.12
C SER A 75 -8.73 -4.42 -0.92
N LEU A 76 -7.92 -4.96 -1.81
CA LEU A 76 -8.35 -5.86 -2.87
C LEU A 76 -7.45 -7.10 -2.93
N SER A 77 -8.00 -8.17 -3.44
CA SER A 77 -7.22 -9.36 -3.79
C SER A 77 -6.36 -9.13 -5.03
N TYR A 78 -5.42 -10.03 -5.27
CA TYR A 78 -4.66 -10.06 -6.51
C TYR A 78 -5.61 -10.04 -7.73
N PRO A 79 -5.31 -9.29 -8.80
CA PRO A 79 -4.03 -8.62 -9.12
C PRO A 79 -3.87 -7.21 -8.53
N ASN A 80 -4.93 -6.63 -7.99
CA ASN A 80 -4.90 -5.25 -7.50
C ASN A 80 -4.08 -5.10 -6.22
N GLY A 81 -4.23 -6.04 -5.29
CA GLY A 81 -3.56 -5.98 -4.00
C GLY A 81 -4.08 -4.91 -3.05
N HIS A 82 -3.49 -4.88 -1.86
CA HIS A 82 -3.75 -3.83 -0.89
C HIS A 82 -2.86 -2.62 -1.15
N ARG A 83 -3.44 -1.42 -1.07
CA ARG A 83 -2.74 -0.15 -1.30
C ARG A 83 -3.21 0.91 -0.31
N ASN A 84 -2.28 1.61 0.29
CA ASN A 84 -2.60 2.84 1.01
C ASN A 84 -2.70 3.99 0.02
N ILE A 85 -3.80 4.70 0.07
CA ILE A 85 -4.09 5.87 -0.77
C ILE A 85 -3.93 7.11 0.10
N MET A 86 -3.15 8.08 -0.36
CA MET A 86 -2.84 9.29 0.39
C MET A 86 -3.05 10.54 -0.45
N PHE A 87 -3.63 11.57 0.16
CA PHE A 87 -3.80 12.89 -0.40
C PHE A 87 -3.19 13.94 0.50
N ALA A 88 -2.69 15.01 -0.09
CA ALA A 88 -2.18 16.19 0.63
C ALA A 88 -3.29 17.19 0.98
N LYS A 89 -4.49 17.04 0.40
CA LYS A 89 -5.61 17.99 0.56
C LYS A 89 -6.90 17.26 0.89
N PRO A 90 -7.80 17.87 1.66
CA PRO A 90 -9.13 17.32 1.94
C PRO A 90 -10.06 17.39 0.72
N GLY A 91 -11.22 16.76 0.83
CA GLY A 91 -12.31 16.88 -0.14
C GLY A 91 -12.29 15.87 -1.28
N VAL A 92 -11.28 15.02 -1.36
CA VAL A 92 -11.28 13.92 -2.33
C VAL A 92 -12.12 12.77 -1.76
N PRO A 93 -13.15 12.28 -2.46
CA PRO A 93 -13.93 11.13 -1.99
C PRO A 93 -13.12 9.84 -2.06
N VAL A 94 -13.52 8.85 -1.27
CA VAL A 94 -13.00 7.49 -1.42
C VAL A 94 -13.34 6.98 -2.82
N PHE A 95 -12.34 6.54 -3.55
CA PHE A 95 -12.57 6.02 -4.89
C PHE A 95 -13.28 4.67 -4.82
N PRO A 96 -14.48 4.53 -5.38
CA PRO A 96 -15.24 3.28 -5.32
C PRO A 96 -14.48 2.15 -6.01
N ILE A 97 -14.70 0.93 -5.54
CA ILE A 97 -14.10 -0.26 -6.15
C ILE A 97 -15.01 -0.75 -7.28
N PRO A 98 -14.60 -0.64 -8.55
CA PRO A 98 -15.36 -1.18 -9.67
C PRO A 98 -15.56 -2.70 -9.54
N ALA A 99 -16.68 -3.20 -10.02
CA ALA A 99 -17.01 -4.63 -9.94
C ALA A 99 -15.98 -5.52 -10.63
N ALA A 100 -15.41 -5.07 -11.75
CA ALA A 100 -14.39 -5.80 -12.49
C ALA A 100 -13.07 -5.88 -11.70
N GLU A 101 -12.66 -4.81 -11.02
CA GLU A 101 -11.50 -4.83 -10.12
C GLU A 101 -11.73 -5.77 -8.92
N ARG A 102 -12.93 -5.71 -8.30
CA ARG A 102 -13.29 -6.59 -7.19
C ARG A 102 -13.27 -8.07 -7.58
N GLN A 103 -13.58 -8.38 -8.83
CA GLN A 103 -13.52 -9.74 -9.38
C GLN A 103 -12.13 -10.14 -9.90
N GLY A 104 -11.13 -9.28 -9.80
CA GLY A 104 -9.79 -9.53 -10.30
C GLY A 104 -9.69 -9.56 -11.84
N LYS A 105 -10.67 -9.00 -12.55
CA LYS A 105 -10.71 -8.96 -14.01
C LYS A 105 -9.99 -7.74 -14.60
N GLU A 106 -9.86 -6.69 -13.82
CA GLU A 106 -9.16 -5.45 -14.20
C GLU A 106 -8.07 -5.16 -13.18
N GLY A 107 -6.98 -4.54 -13.61
CA GLY A 107 -5.91 -4.01 -12.77
C GLY A 107 -6.25 -2.63 -12.18
N ALA A 108 -5.25 -1.95 -11.62
CA ALA A 108 -5.42 -0.68 -10.90
C ALA A 108 -5.50 0.56 -11.82
N GLY A 109 -5.66 0.40 -13.13
CA GLY A 109 -5.60 1.51 -14.10
C GLY A 109 -6.58 2.65 -13.80
N LYS A 110 -7.83 2.34 -13.46
CA LYS A 110 -8.84 3.36 -13.09
C LYS A 110 -8.51 4.10 -11.80
N LEU A 111 -7.93 3.39 -10.82
CA LEU A 111 -7.41 4.03 -9.62
C LEU A 111 -6.30 5.02 -9.97
N PHE A 112 -5.37 4.65 -10.82
CA PHE A 112 -4.27 5.53 -11.23
C PHE A 112 -4.76 6.76 -11.99
N GLU A 113 -5.77 6.62 -12.84
CA GLU A 113 -6.42 7.77 -13.50
C GLU A 113 -7.04 8.72 -12.47
N HIS A 114 -7.77 8.18 -11.49
CA HIS A 114 -8.36 8.97 -10.40
C HIS A 114 -7.27 9.69 -9.58
N LEU A 115 -6.21 9.00 -9.18
CA LEU A 115 -5.13 9.59 -8.39
C LEU A 115 -4.39 10.70 -9.14
N ARG A 116 -4.14 10.54 -10.43
CA ARG A 116 -3.57 11.63 -11.26
C ARG A 116 -4.46 12.86 -11.28
N ALA A 117 -5.76 12.68 -11.45
CA ALA A 117 -6.72 13.78 -11.47
C ALA A 117 -6.87 14.45 -10.10
N ALA A 118 -6.83 13.68 -9.02
CA ALA A 118 -7.04 14.16 -7.64
C ALA A 118 -5.75 14.64 -6.96
N GLY A 119 -4.58 14.39 -7.52
CA GLY A 119 -3.29 14.70 -6.91
C GLY A 119 -2.95 13.80 -5.72
N GLY A 120 -3.35 12.53 -5.78
CA GLY A 120 -3.07 11.51 -4.77
C GLY A 120 -1.94 10.58 -5.16
N ILE A 121 -1.45 9.82 -4.19
CA ILE A 121 -0.50 8.72 -4.38
C ILE A 121 -1.05 7.41 -3.83
N SER A 122 -0.53 6.33 -4.36
CA SER A 122 -0.77 4.95 -3.92
C SER A 122 0.52 4.34 -3.41
N MET A 123 0.44 3.56 -2.34
CA MET A 123 1.55 2.80 -1.79
C MET A 123 1.12 1.34 -1.60
N PRO A 124 1.43 0.44 -2.53
CA PRO A 124 1.18 -0.98 -2.36
C PRO A 124 2.04 -1.55 -1.23
N HIS A 125 1.45 -2.42 -0.41
CA HIS A 125 2.11 -2.96 0.77
C HIS A 125 2.04 -4.48 0.91
N THR A 126 1.50 -5.16 -0.09
CA THR A 126 1.47 -6.63 -0.12
C THR A 126 1.96 -7.13 -1.47
N SER A 127 3.05 -7.89 -1.47
CA SER A 127 3.73 -8.27 -2.70
C SER A 127 3.55 -9.74 -3.09
N ALA A 128 3.29 -10.65 -2.15
CA ALA A 128 3.39 -12.08 -2.41
C ALA A 128 2.29 -12.96 -1.77
N THR A 129 1.17 -12.42 -1.36
CA THR A 129 0.04 -13.17 -0.80
C THR A 129 -1.20 -13.11 -1.71
N GLY A 130 -2.33 -13.67 -1.27
CA GLY A 130 -3.61 -13.55 -1.98
C GLY A 130 -4.11 -12.10 -2.10
N ALA A 131 -3.58 -11.18 -1.27
CA ALA A 131 -3.79 -9.75 -1.35
C ALA A 131 -2.64 -9.03 -2.08
N GLY A 132 -1.84 -9.76 -2.84
CA GLY A 132 -0.65 -9.27 -3.53
C GLY A 132 -0.94 -8.35 -4.71
N THR A 133 0.03 -7.52 -5.02
CA THR A 133 0.01 -6.57 -6.13
C THR A 133 0.65 -7.17 -7.36
N ASP A 134 0.04 -6.97 -8.53
CA ASP A 134 0.67 -7.25 -9.81
C ASP A 134 1.52 -6.06 -10.26
N TRP A 135 2.81 -6.13 -10.04
CA TRP A 135 3.75 -5.07 -10.34
C TRP A 135 3.89 -4.72 -11.83
N ARG A 136 3.24 -5.48 -12.72
CA ARG A 136 3.22 -5.16 -14.16
C ARG A 136 2.34 -3.95 -14.46
N ASP A 137 1.40 -3.64 -13.56
CA ASP A 137 0.47 -2.50 -13.68
C ASP A 137 0.97 -1.25 -12.92
N ALA A 138 2.17 -1.29 -12.34
CA ALA A 138 2.71 -0.17 -11.56
C ALA A 138 2.89 1.09 -12.42
N ASP A 139 2.46 2.22 -11.87
CA ASP A 139 2.68 3.56 -12.43
C ASP A 139 3.51 4.41 -11.45
N PRO A 140 4.79 4.67 -11.73
CA PRO A 140 5.68 5.38 -10.81
C PRO A 140 5.27 6.84 -10.54
N ASN A 141 4.39 7.43 -11.35
CA ASN A 141 3.91 8.79 -11.13
C ASN A 141 2.88 8.87 -9.99
N VAL A 142 2.14 7.81 -9.75
CA VAL A 142 1.14 7.73 -8.68
C VAL A 142 1.44 6.64 -7.64
N GLU A 143 2.37 5.74 -7.93
CA GLU A 143 2.93 4.73 -7.01
C GLU A 143 4.44 4.93 -6.83
N PRO A 144 4.89 6.06 -6.27
CA PRO A 144 6.32 6.34 -6.12
C PRO A 144 6.98 5.51 -5.01
N LEU A 145 6.18 4.92 -4.14
CA LEU A 145 6.61 4.17 -2.96
C LEU A 145 5.98 2.78 -2.94
N ALA A 146 6.66 1.85 -2.29
CA ALA A 146 6.13 0.54 -1.94
C ALA A 146 6.60 0.17 -0.53
N GLU A 147 5.69 -0.33 0.29
CA GLU A 147 6.03 -0.90 1.58
C GLU A 147 6.51 -2.34 1.38
N ILE A 148 7.74 -2.60 1.74
CA ILE A 148 8.37 -3.93 1.57
C ILE A 148 8.29 -4.80 2.82
N TYR A 149 7.93 -4.21 3.97
CA TYR A 149 7.82 -4.90 5.24
C TYR A 149 6.78 -4.24 6.14
N GLN A 150 5.97 -5.05 6.80
CA GLN A 150 5.09 -4.62 7.88
C GLN A 150 5.12 -5.65 9.01
N GLY A 151 4.90 -5.23 10.25
CA GLY A 151 4.99 -6.09 11.44
C GLY A 151 4.01 -7.27 11.44
N TYR A 152 2.82 -7.07 10.89
CA TYR A 152 1.78 -8.10 10.83
C TYR A 152 1.92 -9.05 9.64
N ARG A 153 2.42 -8.57 8.50
CA ARG A 153 2.47 -9.32 7.25
C ARG A 153 3.86 -9.32 6.65
N HIS A 154 4.46 -10.50 6.58
CA HIS A 154 5.76 -10.71 5.92
C HIS A 154 5.50 -11.23 4.52
N SER A 155 5.62 -10.38 3.53
CA SER A 155 5.47 -10.72 2.12
C SER A 155 6.84 -10.85 1.47
N TYR A 156 7.15 -12.02 0.93
CA TYR A 156 8.42 -12.29 0.27
C TYR A 156 8.19 -12.67 -1.20
N GLU A 157 9.03 -12.13 -2.06
CA GLU A 157 8.91 -12.24 -3.51
C GLU A 157 9.71 -13.41 -4.11
N HIS A 158 10.10 -14.41 -3.33
CA HIS A 158 10.83 -15.55 -3.87
C HIS A 158 10.13 -16.88 -3.61
N GLN A 159 10.36 -17.83 -4.49
CA GLN A 159 9.83 -19.19 -4.36
C GLN A 159 10.40 -19.86 -3.10
N GLY A 160 9.51 -20.49 -2.31
CA GLY A 160 9.87 -21.16 -1.07
C GLY A 160 9.94 -20.25 0.16
N ALA A 161 9.77 -18.94 0.02
CA ALA A 161 9.69 -18.07 1.18
C ALA A 161 8.40 -18.32 1.99
N PRO A 162 8.42 -18.15 3.33
CA PRO A 162 7.22 -18.21 4.13
C PRO A 162 6.17 -17.23 3.56
N ARG A 163 4.93 -17.68 3.43
CA ARG A 163 3.80 -16.88 2.90
C ARG A 163 3.95 -16.42 1.45
N SER A 164 4.95 -16.86 0.70
CA SER A 164 5.00 -16.60 -0.73
C SER A 164 3.89 -17.37 -1.45
N ASN A 165 3.31 -16.75 -2.47
CA ASN A 165 2.42 -17.45 -3.38
C ASN A 165 3.09 -17.52 -4.76
N PRO A 166 3.50 -18.74 -5.21
CA PRO A 166 4.21 -18.86 -6.50
C PRO A 166 3.42 -18.35 -7.71
N LYS A 167 2.08 -18.34 -7.61
CA LYS A 167 1.22 -17.79 -8.67
C LYS A 167 1.26 -16.25 -8.73
N LEU A 168 1.66 -15.60 -7.64
CA LEU A 168 1.66 -14.16 -7.45
C LEU A 168 3.07 -13.55 -7.47
N LEU A 169 4.10 -14.33 -7.75
CA LEU A 169 5.48 -13.85 -7.90
C LEU A 169 5.65 -13.10 -9.24
N THR A 170 5.07 -11.92 -9.32
CA THR A 170 5.07 -11.12 -10.55
C THR A 170 6.37 -10.34 -10.73
N TRP A 171 7.03 -9.99 -9.64
CA TRP A 171 8.32 -9.30 -9.66
C TRP A 171 9.41 -10.07 -10.44
N CYS A 172 9.57 -11.36 -10.17
CA CYS A 172 10.56 -12.18 -10.88
C CYS A 172 10.22 -12.42 -12.36
N ARG A 173 8.97 -12.23 -12.78
CA ARG A 173 8.57 -12.42 -14.18
C ARG A 173 8.83 -11.19 -15.04
N ARG A 174 8.92 -9.99 -14.47
CA ARG A 174 9.16 -8.73 -15.20
C ARG A 174 10.53 -8.71 -15.90
N THR A 175 11.52 -9.38 -15.35
CA THR A 175 12.86 -9.46 -15.94
C THR A 175 12.96 -10.37 -17.15
N ARG A 176 11.97 -11.25 -17.40
CA ARG A 176 12.00 -12.20 -18.52
C ARG A 176 11.34 -11.69 -19.81
N ARG A 177 10.47 -10.67 -19.80
CA ARG A 177 9.69 -10.26 -20.98
C ARG A 177 10.23 -9.08 -21.78
N ARG A 178 11.31 -8.45 -21.37
CA ARG A 178 11.99 -7.44 -22.21
C ARG A 178 13.25 -8.00 -22.84
N ARG A 179 13.13 -8.95 -23.77
CA ARG A 179 14.17 -9.23 -24.79
C ARG A 179 13.64 -10.16 -25.88
N SER A 180 12.83 -9.60 -26.76
CA SER A 180 12.83 -10.02 -28.16
C SER A 180 13.43 -8.84 -28.95
N GLY A 181 14.70 -8.91 -29.22
CA GLY A 181 15.42 -7.89 -29.98
C GLY A 181 16.86 -7.73 -29.47
N HIS A 182 17.76 -8.44 -30.11
CA HIS A 182 19.22 -8.43 -29.97
C HIS A 182 19.84 -9.27 -28.86
N MET A 183 20.41 -10.35 -29.32
CA MET A 183 21.19 -11.33 -28.58
C MET A 183 22.55 -10.74 -28.20
N ILE A 184 22.72 -10.36 -26.91
CA ILE A 184 24.04 -10.33 -26.29
C ILE A 184 23.98 -11.27 -25.10
N ARG A 185 24.68 -12.41 -25.22
CA ARG A 185 24.84 -13.39 -24.14
C ARG A 185 25.60 -12.74 -22.99
N ARG A 186 24.93 -12.50 -21.86
CA ARG A 186 25.55 -12.30 -20.55
C ARG A 186 25.19 -13.47 -19.66
N PRO A 187 26.11 -13.90 -18.75
CA PRO A 187 25.95 -15.12 -17.99
C PRO A 187 24.72 -15.07 -17.08
N ARG A 188 24.05 -16.20 -16.98
CA ARG A 188 22.90 -16.45 -16.10
C ARG A 188 23.33 -16.21 -14.65
N ARG A 189 22.84 -15.15 -14.01
CA ARG A 189 22.75 -15.11 -12.57
C ARG A 189 21.48 -15.85 -12.17
N SER A 190 21.62 -17.03 -11.59
CA SER A 190 20.55 -17.80 -11.00
C SER A 190 20.02 -17.04 -9.78
N CYS A 191 18.71 -16.92 -9.64
CA CYS A 191 18.06 -16.50 -8.39
C CYS A 191 18.06 -17.64 -7.34
N THR A 192 19.15 -18.38 -7.25
CA THR A 192 19.36 -19.39 -6.20
C THR A 192 20.40 -18.86 -5.25
N ALA A 193 19.97 -18.24 -4.16
CA ALA A 193 20.79 -18.18 -2.97
C ALA A 193 20.95 -19.62 -2.46
N ARG A 194 22.17 -20.15 -2.49
CA ARG A 194 22.51 -21.39 -1.78
C ARG A 194 22.31 -21.13 -0.29
N ALA A 195 21.41 -21.87 0.32
CA ALA A 195 21.38 -22.02 1.75
C ALA A 195 22.60 -22.87 2.13
N GLU A 196 23.62 -22.26 2.75
CA GLU A 196 24.65 -22.99 3.44
C GLU A 196 24.05 -23.55 4.73
N LYS A 197 24.17 -24.88 4.90
CA LYS A 197 23.86 -25.54 6.15
C LYS A 197 24.98 -25.20 7.15
N PRO A 198 24.64 -24.83 8.39
CA PRO A 198 25.64 -24.80 9.45
C PRO A 198 26.07 -26.23 9.81
N ALA A 199 27.32 -26.37 10.10
CA ALA A 199 27.95 -27.58 10.61
C ALA A 199 27.48 -27.89 12.03
#